data_5a61cdcd61a812abee18c558f62c97dc
#
_entry.id   5a61cdcd61a812abee18c558f62c97dc
#
_cell.length_a   1.000
_cell.length_b   1.000
_cell.length_c   1.000
_cell.angle_alpha   90.00
_cell.angle_beta   90.00
_cell.angle_gamma   90.00
#
_symmetry.space_group_name_H-M   'P 1'
#
loop_
_entity.id
_entity.type
_entity.pdbx_description
1 polymer ?
#
loop_
_entity_poly.entity_id
_entity_poly.type
_entity_poly.pdbx_seq_one_letter_code
_entity_poly.pdbx_strand_id
1 'polypeptide(L)'
;YKLIKNDYFESESTYFRQIFINTVYQARMKKSLLKHISQSDYLDLIGGLSEISHLLPLFDLWEISRKIRADAEIQRFWNGDIETIKQAVESQNDEYYLPLFRAHIEKFGYHSDKELDVSYKCYFEDVDPVIRMLKETIKLPDERNPALENERSSQKYKLQLQKLQNDVSKSVYRKLYKNIEKMRKLLWWREELRDISSRLYCVIRVYTMKLAQAYYERGILSEIDDIWYLRIS
;
A
#
# COMPACT_ATOMS: atom_id res chain seq x y z
N TYR A 1 -14.49 -19.75 -15.71
CA TYR A 1 -15.30 -18.88 -14.84
C TYR A 1 -15.48 -19.47 -13.44
N LYS A 2 -15.94 -20.72 -13.28
CA LYS A 2 -16.15 -21.38 -11.98
C LYS A 2 -14.88 -21.49 -11.13
N LEU A 3 -13.73 -21.80 -11.74
CA LEU A 3 -12.43 -21.87 -11.06
C LEU A 3 -12.01 -20.49 -10.56
N ILE A 4 -12.03 -19.47 -11.41
CA ILE A 4 -11.68 -18.09 -11.03
C ILE A 4 -12.58 -17.55 -9.91
N LYS A 5 -13.89 -17.84 -9.99
CA LYS A 5 -14.86 -17.45 -8.96
C LYS A 5 -14.53 -18.08 -7.61
N ASN A 6 -14.20 -19.36 -7.59
CA ASN A 6 -13.87 -20.07 -6.36
C ASN A 6 -12.56 -19.55 -5.76
N ASP A 7 -11.51 -19.38 -6.56
CA ASP A 7 -10.21 -18.87 -6.12
C ASP A 7 -10.33 -17.44 -5.57
N TYR A 8 -11.16 -16.59 -6.19
CA TYR A 8 -11.46 -15.26 -5.72
C TYR A 8 -12.13 -15.30 -4.33
N PHE A 9 -13.23 -16.05 -4.17
CA PHE A 9 -13.93 -16.13 -2.89
C PHE A 9 -13.08 -16.76 -1.79
N GLU A 10 -12.22 -17.69 -2.13
CA GLU A 10 -11.31 -18.32 -1.17
C GLU A 10 -10.22 -17.34 -0.71
N SER A 11 -9.67 -16.55 -1.62
CA SER A 11 -8.71 -15.49 -1.32
C SER A 11 -9.32 -14.38 -0.46
N GLU A 12 -10.50 -13.89 -0.82
CA GLU A 12 -11.28 -12.92 -0.05
C GLU A 12 -11.62 -13.43 1.34
N SER A 13 -12.15 -14.66 1.44
CA SER A 13 -12.46 -15.30 2.72
C SER A 13 -11.21 -15.41 3.60
N THR A 14 -10.07 -15.73 3.02
CA THR A 14 -8.80 -15.82 3.74
C THR A 14 -8.36 -14.47 4.26
N TYR A 15 -8.45 -13.41 3.42
CA TYR A 15 -8.12 -12.04 3.80
C TYR A 15 -9.00 -11.54 4.95
N PHE A 16 -10.33 -11.66 4.84
CA PHE A 16 -11.24 -11.22 5.90
C PHE A 16 -11.09 -12.02 7.17
N ARG A 17 -10.85 -13.34 7.08
CA ARG A 17 -10.56 -14.20 8.24
C ARG A 17 -9.29 -13.75 8.94
N GLN A 18 -8.25 -13.40 8.18
CA GLN A 18 -6.99 -12.90 8.72
C GLN A 18 -7.17 -11.55 9.43
N ILE A 19 -7.93 -10.63 8.85
CA ILE A 19 -8.27 -9.34 9.48
C ILE A 19 -9.00 -9.57 10.80
N PHE A 20 -10.01 -10.45 10.82
CA PHE A 20 -10.79 -10.74 12.01
C PHE A 20 -9.91 -11.33 13.13
N ILE A 21 -9.12 -12.36 12.82
CA ILE A 21 -8.18 -12.99 13.77
C ILE A 21 -7.21 -11.94 14.31
N ASN A 22 -6.66 -11.10 13.44
CA ASN A 22 -5.72 -10.05 13.80
C ASN A 22 -6.38 -9.05 14.77
N THR A 23 -7.59 -8.57 14.46
CA THR A 23 -8.31 -7.61 15.30
C THR A 23 -8.59 -8.17 16.70
N VAL A 24 -9.09 -9.39 16.79
CA VAL A 24 -9.38 -10.06 18.09
C VAL A 24 -8.09 -10.27 18.89
N TYR A 25 -7.04 -10.73 18.21
CA TYR A 25 -5.75 -10.98 18.87
C TYR A 25 -5.11 -9.67 19.35
N GLN A 26 -5.12 -8.62 18.53
CA GLN A 26 -4.63 -7.29 18.93
C GLN A 26 -5.37 -6.74 20.13
N ALA A 27 -6.71 -6.83 20.17
CA ALA A 27 -7.51 -6.32 21.29
C ALA A 27 -7.14 -7.03 22.60
N ARG A 28 -7.01 -8.37 22.58
CA ARG A 28 -6.60 -9.17 23.75
C ARG A 28 -5.17 -8.82 24.18
N MET A 29 -4.26 -8.72 23.24
CA MET A 29 -2.85 -8.45 23.50
C MET A 29 -2.65 -7.03 24.03
N LYS A 30 -3.29 -6.02 23.40
CA LYS A 30 -3.28 -4.65 23.87
C LYS A 30 -3.70 -4.57 25.36
N LYS A 31 -4.82 -5.20 25.71
CA LYS A 31 -5.30 -5.25 27.12
C LYS A 31 -4.29 -5.89 28.07
N SER A 32 -3.56 -6.90 27.62
CA SER A 32 -2.51 -7.54 28.42
C SER A 32 -1.27 -6.67 28.57
N LEU A 33 -0.80 -6.04 27.51
CA LEU A 33 0.38 -5.18 27.48
C LEU A 33 0.18 -3.88 28.28
N LEU A 34 -0.97 -3.23 28.14
CA LEU A 34 -1.30 -1.99 28.85
C LEU A 34 -1.39 -2.12 30.39
N LYS A 35 -1.25 -3.33 30.94
CA LYS A 35 -1.03 -3.54 32.37
C LYS A 35 0.41 -3.28 32.81
N HIS A 36 1.35 -3.23 31.86
CA HIS A 36 2.78 -3.15 32.10
C HIS A 36 3.44 -1.96 31.40
N ILE A 37 2.79 -1.38 30.39
CA ILE A 37 3.33 -0.30 29.55
C ILE A 37 2.28 0.77 29.28
N SER A 38 2.72 1.96 28.86
CA SER A 38 1.85 3.05 28.41
C SER A 38 1.25 2.79 27.02
N GLN A 39 0.26 3.59 26.63
CA GLN A 39 -0.33 3.55 25.29
C GLN A 39 0.70 3.93 24.22
N SER A 40 1.60 4.88 24.47
CA SER A 40 2.66 5.26 23.53
C SER A 40 3.68 4.14 23.35
N ASP A 41 4.12 3.51 24.46
CA ASP A 41 5.03 2.37 24.44
C ASP A 41 4.44 1.18 23.64
N TYR A 42 3.12 0.97 23.74
CA TYR A 42 2.43 -0.04 22.94
C TYR A 42 2.52 0.25 21.44
N LEU A 43 2.34 1.52 21.00
CA LEU A 43 2.46 1.89 19.59
C LEU A 43 3.88 1.65 19.07
N ASP A 44 4.90 1.95 19.86
CA ASP A 44 6.28 1.69 19.50
C ASP A 44 6.58 0.18 19.38
N LEU A 45 5.94 -0.68 20.19
CA LEU A 45 6.10 -2.13 20.11
C LEU A 45 5.45 -2.75 18.85
N ILE A 46 4.43 -2.13 18.29
CA ILE A 46 3.75 -2.63 17.08
C ILE A 46 4.22 -1.95 15.80
N GLY A 47 4.95 -0.83 15.91
CA GLY A 47 5.51 -0.08 14.79
C GLY A 47 6.80 -0.69 14.22
N GLY A 48 7.35 -0.07 13.18
CA GLY A 48 8.65 -0.43 12.60
C GLY A 48 8.71 -1.88 12.11
N LEU A 49 7.68 -2.33 11.40
CA LEU A 49 7.73 -3.61 10.69
C LEU A 49 8.66 -3.47 9.48
N SER A 50 9.48 -4.48 9.25
CA SER A 50 10.39 -4.56 8.10
C SER A 50 9.76 -5.29 6.91
N GLU A 51 10.26 -5.03 5.72
CA GLU A 51 9.92 -5.78 4.50
C GLU A 51 8.42 -5.82 4.21
N ILE A 52 7.76 -4.66 4.29
CA ILE A 52 6.33 -4.55 3.98
C ILE A 52 6.16 -4.06 2.55
N SER A 53 5.50 -4.87 1.71
CA SER A 53 5.33 -4.60 0.29
C SER A 53 4.65 -3.27 -0.01
N HIS A 54 3.65 -2.86 0.76
CA HIS A 54 2.93 -1.61 0.52
C HIS A 54 3.74 -0.32 0.83
N LEU A 55 4.91 -0.42 1.47
CA LEU A 55 5.83 0.72 1.65
C LEU A 55 6.76 0.92 0.44
N LEU A 56 6.92 -0.10 -0.39
CA LEU A 56 7.83 -0.04 -1.54
C LEU A 56 7.47 1.06 -2.55
N PRO A 57 6.18 1.31 -2.90
CA PRO A 57 5.82 2.42 -3.77
C PRO A 57 6.24 3.78 -3.20
N LEU A 58 6.11 3.97 -1.89
CA LEU A 58 6.49 5.20 -1.22
C LEU A 58 8.01 5.42 -1.23
N PHE A 59 8.80 4.36 -0.99
CA PHE A 59 10.26 4.44 -1.06
C PHE A 59 10.73 4.77 -2.48
N ASP A 60 10.14 4.13 -3.48
CA ASP A 60 10.49 4.34 -4.87
C ASP A 60 10.14 5.77 -5.34
N LEU A 61 8.94 6.29 -5.02
CA LEU A 61 8.57 7.68 -5.29
C LEU A 61 9.49 8.67 -4.55
N TRP A 62 9.91 8.35 -3.35
CA TRP A 62 10.88 9.16 -2.60
C TRP A 62 12.19 9.29 -3.37
N GLU A 63 12.77 8.17 -3.83
CA GLU A 63 14.02 8.17 -4.60
C GLU A 63 13.89 8.97 -5.90
N ILE A 64 12.78 8.80 -6.63
CA ILE A 64 12.48 9.60 -7.83
C ILE A 64 12.42 11.08 -7.48
N SER A 65 11.71 11.45 -6.41
CA SER A 65 11.53 12.83 -5.96
C SER A 65 12.86 13.51 -5.61
N ARG A 66 13.82 12.78 -5.04
CA ARG A 66 15.15 13.33 -4.69
C ARG A 66 16.00 13.59 -5.92
N LYS A 67 15.93 12.72 -6.94
CA LYS A 67 16.58 12.95 -8.23
C LYS A 67 16.01 14.18 -8.93
N ILE A 68 14.68 14.31 -8.95
CA ILE A 68 13.99 15.48 -9.52
C ILE A 68 14.41 16.77 -8.81
N ARG A 69 14.45 16.74 -7.48
CA ARG A 69 14.78 17.91 -6.67
C ARG A 69 16.23 18.37 -6.80
N ALA A 70 17.13 17.50 -7.23
CA ALA A 70 18.54 17.82 -7.44
C ALA A 70 18.79 18.68 -8.68
N ASP A 71 17.82 18.79 -9.61
CA ASP A 71 17.90 19.56 -10.85
C ASP A 71 16.74 20.57 -10.95
N ALA A 72 17.07 21.86 -11.04
CA ALA A 72 16.07 22.93 -11.03
C ALA A 72 15.18 22.95 -12.28
N GLU A 73 15.69 22.51 -13.44
CA GLU A 73 14.92 22.44 -14.68
C GLU A 73 13.93 21.29 -14.63
N ILE A 74 14.38 20.12 -14.19
CA ILE A 74 13.54 18.92 -14.01
C ILE A 74 12.47 19.18 -12.94
N GLN A 75 12.85 19.82 -11.84
CA GLN A 75 11.90 20.21 -10.79
C GLN A 75 10.83 21.19 -11.31
N ARG A 76 11.20 22.12 -12.19
CA ARG A 76 10.25 23.05 -12.82
C ARG A 76 9.24 22.31 -13.67
N PHE A 77 9.69 21.34 -14.49
CA PHE A 77 8.80 20.49 -15.27
C PHE A 77 7.77 19.74 -14.37
N TRP A 78 8.24 19.06 -13.33
CA TRP A 78 7.35 18.31 -12.43
C TRP A 78 6.44 19.19 -11.56
N ASN A 79 6.78 20.46 -11.35
CA ASN A 79 5.89 21.43 -10.71
C ASN A 79 4.87 22.05 -11.68
N GLY A 80 4.99 21.78 -12.97
CA GLY A 80 4.10 22.25 -14.03
C GLY A 80 2.69 21.66 -13.97
N ASP A 81 1.94 21.85 -15.04
CA ASP A 81 0.59 21.32 -15.17
C ASP A 81 0.57 19.79 -15.28
N ILE A 82 -0.44 19.16 -14.64
CA ILE A 82 -0.57 17.69 -14.61
C ILE A 82 -0.81 17.13 -16.00
N GLU A 83 -1.64 17.79 -16.80
CA GLU A 83 -1.95 17.32 -18.16
C GLU A 83 -0.71 17.33 -19.07
N THR A 84 0.13 18.36 -18.94
CA THR A 84 1.43 18.42 -19.64
C THR A 84 2.36 17.27 -19.23
N ILE A 85 2.43 16.97 -17.92
CA ILE A 85 3.25 15.85 -17.42
C ILE A 85 2.69 14.51 -17.93
N LYS A 86 1.38 14.34 -17.90
CA LYS A 86 0.70 13.13 -18.37
C LYS A 86 0.97 12.87 -19.86
N GLN A 87 0.83 13.88 -20.71
CA GLN A 87 1.15 13.80 -22.13
C GLN A 87 2.62 13.42 -22.36
N ALA A 88 3.54 13.95 -21.55
CA ALA A 88 4.95 13.58 -21.61
C ALA A 88 5.20 12.12 -21.17
N VAL A 89 4.48 11.63 -20.17
CA VAL A 89 4.52 10.20 -19.77
C VAL A 89 4.03 9.30 -20.90
N GLU A 90 2.92 9.66 -21.56
CA GLU A 90 2.30 8.92 -22.68
C GLU A 90 3.14 8.95 -23.96
N SER A 91 3.82 10.07 -24.24
CA SER A 91 4.66 10.24 -25.44
C SER A 91 5.96 9.46 -25.42
N GLN A 92 6.24 8.70 -24.36
CA GLN A 92 7.47 7.95 -24.15
C GLN A 92 8.75 8.81 -24.21
N ASN A 93 8.65 10.09 -23.89
CA ASN A 93 9.81 10.95 -23.73
C ASN A 93 10.72 10.43 -22.62
N ASP A 94 12.04 10.42 -22.86
CA ASP A 94 13.05 9.93 -21.91
C ASP A 94 13.69 11.02 -21.05
N GLU A 95 13.26 12.28 -21.22
CA GLU A 95 13.71 13.42 -20.43
C GLU A 95 13.07 13.45 -19.04
N TYR A 96 13.49 14.37 -18.20
CA TYR A 96 12.88 14.73 -16.91
C TYR A 96 12.65 13.57 -15.92
N TYR A 97 13.42 12.49 -16.03
CA TYR A 97 13.24 11.22 -15.26
C TYR A 97 11.89 10.52 -15.51
N LEU A 98 11.23 10.79 -16.63
CA LEU A 98 10.01 10.10 -17.04
C LEU A 98 10.16 8.57 -17.14
N PRO A 99 11.29 8.01 -17.62
CA PRO A 99 11.49 6.55 -17.58
C PRO A 99 11.41 5.96 -16.18
N LEU A 100 11.91 6.67 -15.15
CA LEU A 100 11.81 6.21 -13.77
C LEU A 100 10.37 6.22 -13.27
N PHE A 101 9.61 7.25 -13.64
CA PHE A 101 8.20 7.33 -13.30
C PHE A 101 7.38 6.22 -14.01
N ARG A 102 7.64 5.96 -15.30
CA ARG A 102 7.02 4.83 -16.03
C ARG A 102 7.34 3.49 -15.39
N ALA A 103 8.59 3.25 -15.01
CA ALA A 103 9.00 2.04 -14.29
C ALA A 103 8.28 1.90 -12.94
N HIS A 104 8.05 3.03 -12.24
CA HIS A 104 7.24 3.04 -11.02
C HIS A 104 5.80 2.61 -11.31
N ILE A 105 5.16 3.17 -12.34
CA ILE A 105 3.79 2.80 -12.74
C ILE A 105 3.72 1.34 -13.19
N GLU A 106 4.70 0.84 -13.94
CA GLU A 106 4.76 -0.57 -14.34
C GLU A 106 4.80 -1.51 -13.12
N LYS A 107 5.59 -1.14 -12.11
CA LYS A 107 5.80 -1.97 -10.91
C LYS A 107 4.65 -1.87 -9.91
N PHE A 108 4.07 -0.69 -9.73
CA PHE A 108 3.14 -0.38 -8.65
C PHE A 108 1.77 0.15 -9.13
N GLY A 109 1.57 0.27 -10.42
CA GLY A 109 0.36 0.83 -11.02
C GLY A 109 -0.92 0.00 -10.79
N TYR A 110 -0.81 -1.19 -10.19
CA TYR A 110 -1.97 -1.99 -9.77
C TYR A 110 -2.69 -1.42 -8.54
N HIS A 111 -2.09 -0.49 -7.82
CA HIS A 111 -2.76 0.25 -6.74
C HIS A 111 -3.80 1.23 -7.28
N SER A 112 -4.68 1.69 -6.43
CA SER A 112 -5.71 2.69 -6.71
C SER A 112 -5.97 3.54 -5.47
N ASP A 113 -6.66 4.67 -5.63
CA ASP A 113 -7.09 5.52 -4.51
C ASP A 113 -8.08 4.81 -3.58
N LYS A 114 -8.83 3.85 -4.10
CA LYS A 114 -9.72 2.97 -3.32
C LYS A 114 -9.35 1.52 -3.59
N GLU A 115 -8.36 1.05 -2.88
CA GLU A 115 -7.99 -0.36 -2.91
C GLU A 115 -9.18 -1.25 -2.52
N LEU A 116 -9.25 -2.44 -3.13
CA LEU A 116 -10.34 -3.41 -2.96
C LEU A 116 -11.71 -2.95 -3.49
N ASP A 117 -11.73 -1.92 -4.33
CA ASP A 117 -12.91 -1.51 -5.09
C ASP A 117 -12.61 -1.61 -6.60
N VAL A 118 -13.14 -2.66 -7.25
CA VAL A 118 -12.91 -2.93 -8.68
C VAL A 118 -13.43 -1.84 -9.61
N SER A 119 -14.35 -0.97 -9.16
CA SER A 119 -14.89 0.13 -9.97
C SER A 119 -13.91 1.29 -10.09
N TYR A 120 -12.92 1.40 -9.18
CA TYR A 120 -11.92 2.46 -9.22
C TYR A 120 -10.76 2.10 -10.14
N LYS A 121 -10.31 3.10 -10.92
CA LYS A 121 -9.17 2.98 -11.82
C LYS A 121 -7.89 2.65 -11.05
N CYS A 122 -7.11 1.72 -11.58
CA CYS A 122 -5.74 1.50 -11.14
C CYS A 122 -4.83 2.61 -11.66
N TYR A 123 -3.72 2.86 -10.99
CA TYR A 123 -2.79 3.95 -11.36
C TYR A 123 -2.15 3.79 -12.74
N PHE A 124 -2.08 2.57 -13.30
CA PHE A 124 -1.65 2.39 -14.69
C PHE A 124 -2.73 2.82 -15.71
N GLU A 125 -4.03 2.91 -15.32
CA GLU A 125 -5.13 3.43 -16.14
C GLU A 125 -5.28 4.95 -16.01
N ASP A 126 -4.86 5.50 -14.86
CA ASP A 126 -4.90 6.92 -14.56
C ASP A 126 -3.72 7.28 -13.66
N VAL A 127 -2.72 7.93 -14.23
CA VAL A 127 -1.48 8.30 -13.53
C VAL A 127 -1.60 9.60 -12.73
N ASP A 128 -2.69 10.34 -12.85
CA ASP A 128 -2.88 11.64 -12.18
C ASP A 128 -2.66 11.58 -10.67
N PRO A 129 -3.22 10.58 -9.92
CA PRO A 129 -2.99 10.49 -8.49
C PRO A 129 -1.50 10.32 -8.14
N VAL A 130 -0.77 9.52 -8.92
CA VAL A 130 0.66 9.28 -8.69
C VAL A 130 1.50 10.52 -9.01
N ILE A 131 1.15 11.26 -10.08
CA ILE A 131 1.78 12.55 -10.38
C ILE A 131 1.58 13.52 -9.20
N ARG A 132 0.36 13.61 -8.65
CA ARG A 132 0.07 14.44 -7.47
C ARG A 132 0.89 14.01 -6.26
N MET A 133 0.94 12.71 -5.97
CA MET A 133 1.76 12.17 -4.87
C MET A 133 3.24 12.52 -5.05
N LEU A 134 3.79 12.38 -6.27
CA LEU A 134 5.18 12.70 -6.56
C LEU A 134 5.44 14.21 -6.38
N LYS A 135 4.55 15.08 -6.87
CA LYS A 135 4.65 16.54 -6.68
C LYS A 135 4.68 16.95 -5.20
N GLU A 136 3.84 16.32 -4.38
CA GLU A 136 3.89 16.57 -2.93
C GLU A 136 5.17 16.00 -2.29
N THR A 137 5.61 14.84 -2.73
CA THR A 137 6.84 14.20 -2.22
C THR A 137 8.09 15.04 -2.54
N ILE A 138 8.15 15.69 -3.71
CA ILE A 138 9.24 16.61 -4.09
C ILE A 138 9.38 17.76 -3.07
N LYS A 139 8.29 18.26 -2.51
CA LYS A 139 8.28 19.38 -1.56
C LYS A 139 8.72 18.99 -0.15
N LEU A 140 8.65 17.68 0.19
CA LEU A 140 8.97 17.22 1.54
C LEU A 140 10.46 17.40 1.84
N PRO A 141 10.81 17.87 3.07
CA PRO A 141 12.20 17.97 3.52
C PRO A 141 12.81 16.58 3.72
N ASP A 142 14.15 16.48 3.69
CA ASP A 142 14.88 15.21 3.72
C ASP A 142 14.68 14.42 5.03
N GLU A 143 14.36 15.10 6.12
CA GLU A 143 14.02 14.49 7.41
C GLU A 143 12.75 13.63 7.34
N ARG A 144 11.90 13.84 6.32
CA ARG A 144 10.67 13.07 6.04
C ARG A 144 10.92 11.87 5.13
N ASN A 145 12.17 11.44 4.99
CA ASN A 145 12.48 10.21 4.26
C ASN A 145 11.74 9.01 4.89
N PRO A 146 10.86 8.34 4.15
CA PRO A 146 10.04 7.25 4.70
C PRO A 146 10.88 6.04 5.12
N ALA A 147 12.04 5.82 4.50
CA ALA A 147 12.97 4.76 4.93
C ALA A 147 13.57 5.09 6.29
N LEU A 148 13.98 6.35 6.52
CA LEU A 148 14.49 6.81 7.83
C LEU A 148 13.40 6.79 8.90
N GLU A 149 12.16 7.15 8.57
CA GLU A 149 11.03 7.06 9.49
C GLU A 149 10.74 5.61 9.89
N ASN A 150 10.79 4.68 8.95
CA ASN A 150 10.64 3.25 9.24
C ASN A 150 11.79 2.72 10.10
N GLU A 151 13.03 3.14 9.83
CA GLU A 151 14.19 2.78 10.64
C GLU A 151 14.07 3.32 12.08
N ARG A 152 13.69 4.59 12.24
CA ARG A 152 13.42 5.19 13.56
C ARG A 152 12.35 4.42 14.33
N SER A 153 11.29 4.01 13.65
CA SER A 153 10.23 3.17 14.25
C SER A 153 10.76 1.79 14.67
N SER A 154 11.64 1.20 13.87
CA SER A 154 12.31 -0.07 14.21
C SER A 154 13.24 0.08 15.42
N GLN A 155 13.96 1.21 15.53
CA GLN A 155 14.81 1.52 16.68
C GLN A 155 13.96 1.71 17.95
N LYS A 156 12.84 2.45 17.87
CA LYS A 156 11.89 2.60 18.98
C LYS A 156 11.37 1.24 19.46
N TYR A 157 11.01 0.36 18.57
CA TYR A 157 10.61 -1.01 18.91
C TYR A 157 11.69 -1.74 19.73
N LYS A 158 12.96 -1.70 19.29
CA LYS A 158 14.07 -2.34 20.01
C LYS A 158 14.26 -1.77 21.41
N LEU A 159 14.22 -0.42 21.54
CA LEU A 159 14.33 0.27 22.84
C LEU A 159 13.18 -0.10 23.77
N GLN A 160 11.94 -0.18 23.25
CA GLN A 160 10.79 -0.58 24.06
C GLN A 160 10.84 -2.02 24.51
N LEU A 161 11.38 -2.93 23.70
CA LEU A 161 11.62 -4.30 24.13
C LEU A 161 12.62 -4.37 25.27
N GLN A 162 13.73 -3.61 25.20
CA GLN A 162 14.73 -3.56 26.26
C GLN A 162 14.14 -2.99 27.55
N LYS A 163 13.36 -1.89 27.45
CA LYS A 163 12.66 -1.31 28.59
C LYS A 163 11.72 -2.34 29.23
N LEU A 164 10.87 -2.99 28.43
CA LEU A 164 9.94 -4.01 28.92
C LEU A 164 10.69 -5.17 29.62
N GLN A 165 11.85 -5.56 29.09
CA GLN A 165 12.68 -6.62 29.69
C GLN A 165 13.20 -6.25 31.08
N ASN A 166 13.49 -4.96 31.31
CA ASN A 166 14.00 -4.45 32.59
C ASN A 166 12.87 -4.21 33.60
N ASP A 167 11.68 -3.83 33.13
CA ASP A 167 10.56 -3.39 33.97
C ASP A 167 9.72 -4.55 34.54
N VAL A 168 9.83 -5.76 33.95
CA VAL A 168 9.02 -6.92 34.38
C VAL A 168 9.89 -8.13 34.71
N SER A 169 9.33 -9.08 35.47
CA SER A 169 10.03 -10.33 35.75
C SER A 169 10.31 -11.15 34.48
N LYS A 170 11.38 -11.95 34.51
CA LYS A 170 11.83 -12.77 33.36
C LYS A 170 10.72 -13.70 32.81
N SER A 171 9.86 -14.22 33.66
CA SER A 171 8.75 -15.09 33.25
C SER A 171 7.65 -14.32 32.54
N VAL A 172 7.29 -13.12 33.03
CA VAL A 172 6.33 -12.18 32.44
C VAL A 172 6.86 -11.68 31.09
N TYR A 173 8.12 -11.23 31.04
CA TYR A 173 8.76 -10.79 29.80
C TYR A 173 8.68 -11.86 28.72
N ARG A 174 9.08 -13.11 29.02
CA ARG A 174 9.05 -14.20 28.03
C ARG A 174 7.65 -14.44 27.44
N LYS A 175 6.60 -14.33 28.25
CA LYS A 175 5.21 -14.44 27.81
C LYS A 175 4.79 -13.26 26.93
N LEU A 176 5.10 -12.04 27.35
CA LEU A 176 4.76 -10.81 26.61
C LEU A 176 5.53 -10.75 25.28
N TYR A 177 6.81 -11.06 25.29
CA TYR A 177 7.65 -11.10 24.07
C TYR A 177 7.08 -12.04 23.01
N LYS A 178 6.75 -13.29 23.37
CA LYS A 178 6.12 -14.25 22.45
C LYS A 178 4.83 -13.71 21.84
N ASN A 179 4.06 -12.99 22.62
CA ASN A 179 2.81 -12.41 22.17
C ASN A 179 3.03 -11.19 21.25
N ILE A 180 4.01 -10.34 21.55
CA ILE A 180 4.41 -9.21 20.71
C ILE A 180 4.89 -9.71 19.34
N GLU A 181 5.79 -10.68 19.32
CA GLU A 181 6.30 -11.27 18.08
C GLU A 181 5.19 -11.87 17.22
N LYS A 182 4.27 -12.62 17.86
CA LYS A 182 3.12 -13.18 17.15
C LYS A 182 2.21 -12.09 16.58
N MET A 183 1.97 -11.03 17.35
CA MET A 183 1.16 -9.89 16.91
C MET A 183 1.82 -9.16 15.73
N ARG A 184 3.12 -8.89 15.81
CA ARG A 184 3.89 -8.26 14.72
C ARG A 184 3.83 -9.10 13.44
N LYS A 185 3.97 -10.42 13.55
CA LYS A 185 3.82 -11.34 12.42
C LYS A 185 2.42 -11.29 11.81
N LEU A 186 1.37 -11.22 12.62
CA LEU A 186 -0.01 -11.08 12.14
C LEU A 186 -0.24 -9.73 11.46
N LEU A 187 0.37 -8.64 11.97
CA LEU A 187 0.33 -7.33 11.33
C LEU A 187 1.03 -7.34 9.97
N TRP A 188 2.23 -7.93 9.92
CA TRP A 188 2.95 -8.10 8.66
C TRP A 188 2.12 -8.87 7.63
N TRP A 189 1.54 -10.01 7.99
CA TRP A 189 0.66 -10.76 7.11
C TRP A 189 -0.57 -9.99 6.65
N ARG A 190 -1.13 -9.14 7.51
CA ARG A 190 -2.26 -8.29 7.11
C ARG A 190 -1.88 -7.35 5.97
N GLU A 191 -0.72 -6.73 6.04
CA GLU A 191 -0.26 -5.79 5.01
C GLU A 191 0.11 -6.53 3.70
N GLU A 192 0.78 -7.67 3.79
CA GLU A 192 1.11 -8.47 2.61
C GLU A 192 -0.16 -9.03 1.91
N LEU A 193 -1.12 -9.53 2.68
CA LEU A 193 -2.39 -9.98 2.10
C LEU A 193 -3.18 -8.83 1.47
N ARG A 194 -3.09 -7.63 2.03
CA ARG A 194 -3.68 -6.43 1.44
C ARG A 194 -3.06 -6.13 0.07
N ASP A 195 -1.76 -6.15 -0.05
CA ASP A 195 -1.05 -5.94 -1.32
C ASP A 195 -1.44 -6.99 -2.35
N ILE A 196 -1.44 -8.27 -1.96
CA ILE A 196 -1.89 -9.37 -2.83
C ILE A 196 -3.34 -9.17 -3.28
N SER A 197 -4.23 -8.76 -2.37
CA SER A 197 -5.63 -8.47 -2.72
C SER A 197 -5.74 -7.31 -3.69
N SER A 198 -4.99 -6.22 -3.52
CA SER A 198 -4.97 -5.07 -4.45
C SER A 198 -4.56 -5.52 -5.86
N ARG A 199 -3.56 -6.39 -5.99
CA ARG A 199 -3.18 -7.00 -7.28
C ARG A 199 -4.31 -7.83 -7.89
N LEU A 200 -4.99 -8.65 -7.09
CA LEU A 200 -6.10 -9.47 -7.54
C LEU A 200 -7.27 -8.61 -8.04
N TYR A 201 -7.64 -7.57 -7.29
CA TYR A 201 -8.68 -6.61 -7.68
C TYR A 201 -8.34 -5.89 -8.97
N CYS A 202 -7.08 -5.49 -9.14
CA CYS A 202 -6.60 -4.90 -10.39
C CYS A 202 -6.77 -5.88 -11.58
N VAL A 203 -6.39 -7.13 -11.43
CA VAL A 203 -6.58 -8.16 -12.49
C VAL A 203 -8.06 -8.33 -12.82
N ILE A 204 -8.93 -8.44 -11.80
CA ILE A 204 -10.39 -8.55 -12.00
C ILE A 204 -10.90 -7.33 -12.76
N ARG A 205 -10.50 -6.12 -12.38
CA ARG A 205 -10.87 -4.89 -13.07
C ARG A 205 -10.47 -4.93 -14.55
N VAL A 206 -9.22 -5.27 -14.86
CA VAL A 206 -8.71 -5.33 -16.24
C VAL A 206 -9.59 -6.26 -17.11
N TYR A 207 -9.91 -7.45 -16.60
CA TYR A 207 -10.76 -8.38 -17.35
C TYR A 207 -12.22 -7.93 -17.42
N THR A 208 -12.75 -7.31 -16.37
CA THR A 208 -14.10 -6.75 -16.36
C THR A 208 -14.23 -5.62 -17.37
N MET A 209 -13.24 -4.72 -17.46
CA MET A 209 -13.27 -3.62 -18.44
C MET A 209 -13.12 -4.13 -19.89
N LYS A 210 -12.33 -5.17 -20.13
CA LYS A 210 -12.28 -5.83 -21.46
C LYS A 210 -13.63 -6.45 -21.84
N LEU A 211 -14.33 -7.07 -20.89
CA LEU A 211 -15.67 -7.59 -21.10
C LEU A 211 -16.68 -6.47 -21.36
N ALA A 212 -16.60 -5.39 -20.59
CA ALA A 212 -17.43 -4.18 -20.74
C ALA A 212 -17.30 -3.60 -22.15
N GLN A 213 -16.06 -3.46 -22.63
CA GLN A 213 -15.76 -2.99 -23.98
C GLN A 213 -16.42 -3.88 -25.04
N ALA A 214 -16.29 -5.22 -24.93
CA ALA A 214 -16.90 -6.16 -25.85
C ALA A 214 -18.44 -6.13 -25.81
N TYR A 215 -19.04 -5.85 -24.67
CA TYR A 215 -20.50 -5.71 -24.54
C TYR A 215 -20.98 -4.37 -25.08
N TYR A 216 -20.24 -3.29 -24.90
CA TYR A 216 -20.52 -2.00 -25.50
C TYR A 216 -20.50 -2.07 -27.03
N GLU A 217 -19.46 -2.67 -27.62
CA GLU A 217 -19.33 -2.84 -29.08
C GLU A 217 -20.46 -3.68 -29.69
N ARG A 218 -21.08 -4.56 -28.90
CA ARG A 218 -22.26 -5.38 -29.31
C ARG A 218 -23.60 -4.69 -29.02
N GLY A 219 -23.59 -3.47 -28.48
CA GLY A 219 -24.81 -2.73 -28.11
C GLY A 219 -25.58 -3.31 -26.91
N ILE A 220 -24.91 -4.13 -26.08
CA ILE A 220 -25.49 -4.70 -24.85
C ILE A 220 -25.45 -3.68 -23.70
N LEU A 221 -24.40 -2.86 -23.65
CA LEU A 221 -24.27 -1.75 -22.72
C LEU A 221 -24.43 -0.43 -23.46
N SER A 222 -25.04 0.57 -22.81
CA SER A 222 -25.14 1.93 -23.34
C SER A 222 -23.84 2.70 -23.14
N GLU A 223 -23.17 2.44 -22.01
CA GLU A 223 -21.84 2.98 -21.66
C GLU A 223 -20.96 1.86 -21.07
N ILE A 224 -19.64 2.00 -21.19
CA ILE A 224 -18.71 0.97 -20.72
C ILE A 224 -18.85 0.77 -19.20
N ASP A 225 -19.04 1.85 -18.46
CA ASP A 225 -19.16 1.81 -17.00
C ASP A 225 -20.48 1.21 -16.50
N ASP A 226 -21.47 0.98 -17.39
CA ASP A 226 -22.71 0.26 -17.03
C ASP A 226 -22.43 -1.18 -16.58
N ILE A 227 -21.26 -1.72 -16.87
CA ILE A 227 -20.83 -3.06 -16.42
C ILE A 227 -20.91 -3.21 -14.89
N TRP A 228 -20.68 -2.14 -14.14
CA TRP A 228 -20.70 -2.15 -12.68
C TRP A 228 -22.09 -2.30 -12.06
N TYR A 229 -23.12 -2.08 -12.85
CA TYR A 229 -24.53 -2.22 -12.44
C TYR A 229 -25.12 -3.58 -12.83
N LEU A 230 -24.40 -4.41 -13.57
CA LEU A 230 -24.84 -5.75 -13.91
C LEU A 230 -24.75 -6.70 -12.71
N ARG A 231 -25.80 -7.52 -12.55
CA ARG A 231 -25.79 -8.59 -11.54
C ARG A 231 -25.17 -9.84 -12.13
N ILE A 232 -24.29 -10.48 -11.37
CA ILE A 232 -23.78 -11.82 -11.69
C ILE A 232 -24.84 -12.80 -11.15
N SER A 233 -25.63 -13.38 -12.05
CA SER A 233 -26.58 -14.43 -11.74
C SER A 233 -25.94 -15.81 -11.69
#